data_737773f2171827e3e643227c55d1de6c
#
_entry.id   737773f2171827e3e643227c55d1de6c
#
_cell.length_a   1.000
_cell.length_b   1.000
_cell.length_c   1.000
_cell.angle_alpha   90.00
_cell.angle_beta   90.00
_cell.angle_gamma   90.00
#
_symmetry.space_group_name_H-M   'P 1'
#
loop_
_entity.id
_entity.type
_entity.pdbx_description
1 polymer ?
#
loop_
_entity_poly.entity_id
_entity_poly.type
_entity_poly.pdbx_seq_one_letter_code
_entity_poly.pdbx_strand_id
1 'polypeptide(L)'
;MPLLMVERFQVQSRSPFEIHHILTCLEKTPEINVDSELFLPEGEGPFGCVMALHGSIGWASHHQDHVNGWLEAGLAVCKVNSFTSRSIDSTVDDQLSVTHAMMLVDAFRTRSVLEQDSRIGKIGIAGWSLG
;
A
#
# COMPACT_ATOMS: atom_id res chain seq x y z
N MET A 1 -10.28 17.68 -15.39
CA MET A 1 -9.77 16.48 -14.70
C MET A 1 -8.86 15.72 -15.65
N PRO A 2 -7.61 15.47 -15.28
CA PRO A 2 -6.78 14.60 -16.07
C PRO A 2 -7.38 13.19 -16.11
N LEU A 3 -7.22 12.53 -17.24
CA LEU A 3 -7.61 11.12 -17.38
C LEU A 3 -6.75 10.28 -16.45
N LEU A 4 -7.39 9.68 -15.45
CA LEU A 4 -6.75 8.86 -14.46
C LEU A 4 -6.84 7.40 -14.88
N MET A 5 -5.68 6.74 -14.95
CA MET A 5 -5.63 5.30 -15.12
C MET A 5 -5.47 4.67 -13.75
N VAL A 6 -6.37 3.75 -13.41
CA VAL A 6 -6.31 2.98 -12.17
C VAL A 6 -6.14 1.50 -12.51
N GLU A 7 -5.11 0.90 -11.98
CA GLU A 7 -4.83 -0.53 -12.16
C GLU A 7 -4.85 -1.23 -10.81
N ARG A 8 -5.48 -2.39 -10.74
CA ARG A 8 -5.46 -3.24 -9.55
C ARG A 8 -4.53 -4.41 -9.79
N PHE A 9 -3.76 -4.75 -8.78
CA PHE A 9 -2.87 -5.90 -8.85
C PHE A 9 -2.74 -6.54 -7.48
N GLN A 10 -2.39 -7.82 -7.47
CA GLN A 10 -2.17 -8.56 -6.22
C GLN A 10 -0.70 -8.76 -5.98
N VAL A 11 -0.31 -8.62 -4.72
CA VAL A 11 1.06 -8.81 -4.26
C VAL A 11 1.07 -9.97 -3.28
N GLN A 12 1.96 -10.94 -3.51
CA GLN A 12 2.17 -12.02 -2.54
C GLN A 12 2.85 -11.46 -1.31
N SER A 13 2.21 -11.63 -0.17
CA SER A 13 2.67 -11.13 1.10
C SER A 13 2.55 -12.19 2.19
N ARG A 14 2.82 -11.81 3.41
CA ARG A 14 2.76 -12.64 4.60
C ARG A 14 2.08 -11.88 5.73
N SER A 15 1.58 -12.62 6.71
CA SER A 15 0.92 -12.02 7.87
C SER A 15 1.68 -12.37 9.15
N PRO A 16 2.90 -11.84 9.36
CA PRO A 16 3.62 -12.01 10.61
C PRO A 16 2.91 -11.23 11.71
N PHE A 17 2.77 -11.81 12.88
CA PHE A 17 2.10 -11.13 13.99
C PHE A 17 3.00 -10.07 14.64
N GLU A 18 4.29 -10.33 14.73
CA GLU A 18 5.27 -9.42 15.35
C GLU A 18 6.47 -9.17 14.43
N ILE A 19 7.17 -8.07 14.68
CA ILE A 19 8.40 -7.72 13.92
C ILE A 19 9.45 -8.84 14.03
N HIS A 20 9.58 -9.44 15.19
CA HIS A 20 10.47 -10.56 15.41
C HIS A 20 10.21 -11.73 14.44
N HIS A 21 8.96 -11.99 14.07
CA HIS A 21 8.61 -13.02 13.09
C HIS A 21 9.12 -12.70 11.69
N ILE A 22 9.22 -11.40 11.34
CA ILE A 22 9.82 -10.99 10.08
C ILE A 22 11.29 -11.39 10.02
N LEU A 23 11.99 -11.21 11.14
CA LEU A 23 13.44 -11.43 11.21
C LEU A 23 13.82 -12.91 11.35
N THR A 24 12.97 -13.73 11.93
CA THR A 24 13.33 -15.10 12.31
C THR A 24 12.57 -16.19 11.57
N CYS A 25 11.33 -15.97 11.14
CA CYS A 25 10.49 -17.03 10.60
C CYS A 25 9.42 -16.54 9.61
N LEU A 26 9.72 -15.49 8.83
CA LEU A 26 8.75 -14.90 7.89
C LEU A 26 8.11 -15.96 6.98
N GLU A 27 8.88 -16.88 6.45
CA GLU A 27 8.41 -17.90 5.53
C GLU A 27 7.47 -18.93 6.15
N LYS A 28 7.36 -18.95 7.49
CA LYS A 28 6.44 -19.81 8.23
C LYS A 28 5.15 -19.10 8.63
N THR A 29 5.05 -17.80 8.38
CA THR A 29 3.84 -17.02 8.68
C THR A 29 2.81 -17.22 7.57
N PRO A 30 1.51 -16.96 7.85
CA PRO A 30 0.46 -17.16 6.85
C PRO A 30 0.69 -16.35 5.58
N GLU A 31 0.47 -16.98 4.44
CA GLU A 31 0.50 -16.30 3.14
C GLU A 31 -0.79 -15.52 2.93
N ILE A 32 -0.66 -14.39 2.23
CA ILE A 32 -1.79 -13.54 1.86
C ILE A 32 -1.50 -12.88 0.52
N ASN A 33 -2.53 -12.72 -0.30
CA ASN A 33 -2.46 -11.87 -1.48
C ASN A 33 -3.03 -10.50 -1.10
N VAL A 34 -2.21 -9.48 -1.20
CA VAL A 34 -2.60 -8.11 -0.87
C VAL A 34 -2.99 -7.38 -2.15
N ASP A 35 -4.22 -6.88 -2.18
CA ASP A 35 -4.68 -6.04 -3.28
C ASP A 35 -4.06 -4.65 -3.16
N SER A 36 -3.55 -4.15 -4.27
CA SER A 36 -3.02 -2.81 -4.38
C SER A 36 -3.62 -2.10 -5.57
N GLU A 37 -3.76 -0.80 -5.46
CA GLU A 37 -4.30 0.04 -6.52
C GLU A 37 -3.24 1.04 -6.95
N LEU A 38 -2.88 1.00 -8.23
CA LEU A 38 -1.93 1.94 -8.82
C LEU A 38 -2.69 3.00 -9.61
N PHE A 39 -2.56 4.23 -9.19
CA PHE A 39 -3.11 5.41 -9.87
C PHE A 39 -2.00 6.07 -10.66
N LEU A 40 -2.18 6.20 -11.97
CA LEU A 40 -1.19 6.83 -12.85
C LEU A 40 -1.69 8.20 -13.27
N PRO A 41 -0.85 9.24 -13.18
CA PRO A 41 -1.23 10.55 -13.68
C PRO A 41 -1.20 10.57 -15.21
N GLU A 42 -1.76 11.62 -15.78
CA GLU A 42 -1.68 11.86 -17.21
C GLU A 42 -0.22 12.13 -17.61
N GLY A 43 0.16 11.67 -18.80
CA GLY A 43 1.48 11.91 -19.37
C GLY A 43 2.31 10.64 -19.51
N GLU A 44 3.58 10.84 -19.83
CA GLU A 44 4.55 9.76 -19.99
C GLU A 44 5.44 9.65 -18.77
N GLY A 45 5.69 8.41 -18.37
CA GLY A 45 6.62 8.13 -17.27
C GLY A 45 8.09 8.17 -17.72
N PRO A 46 8.99 7.71 -16.85
CA PRO A 46 8.67 7.16 -15.54
C PRO A 46 8.22 8.22 -14.53
N PHE A 47 7.23 7.86 -13.72
CA PHE A 47 6.68 8.74 -12.69
C PHE A 47 7.34 8.46 -11.33
N GLY A 48 7.61 9.52 -10.56
CA GLY A 48 7.78 9.34 -9.12
C GLY A 48 6.47 8.77 -8.54
N CYS A 49 6.56 7.91 -7.55
CA CYS A 49 5.42 7.22 -6.99
C CYS A 49 5.34 7.40 -5.48
N VAL A 50 4.16 7.72 -4.98
CA VAL A 50 3.88 7.70 -3.54
C VAL A 50 3.17 6.39 -3.21
N MET A 51 3.79 5.58 -2.37
CA MET A 51 3.14 4.40 -1.80
C MET A 51 2.40 4.84 -0.55
N ALA A 52 1.07 4.76 -0.57
CA ALA A 52 0.20 5.28 0.47
C ALA A 52 -0.30 4.15 1.38
N LEU A 53 -0.14 4.36 2.70
CA LEU A 53 -0.50 3.40 3.74
C LEU A 53 -1.56 4.02 4.66
N HIS A 54 -2.73 3.40 4.71
CA HIS A 54 -3.86 3.89 5.52
C HIS A 54 -3.66 3.68 7.02
N GLY A 55 -4.47 4.38 7.82
CA GLY A 55 -4.46 4.25 9.28
C GLY A 55 -5.42 3.17 9.80
N SER A 56 -5.68 3.20 11.11
CA SER A 56 -6.49 2.19 11.82
C SER A 56 -7.95 2.12 11.37
N ILE A 57 -8.47 3.17 10.75
CA ILE A 57 -9.84 3.19 10.20
C ILE A 57 -9.90 2.75 8.73
N GLY A 58 -8.77 2.34 8.15
CA GLY A 58 -8.68 2.06 6.73
C GLY A 58 -8.64 3.34 5.89
N TRP A 59 -9.11 3.27 4.65
CA TRP A 59 -9.18 4.43 3.77
C TRP A 59 -10.39 5.30 4.09
N ALA A 60 -10.19 6.61 4.06
CA ALA A 60 -11.22 7.60 4.27
C ALA A 60 -11.15 8.69 3.18
N SER A 61 -12.20 9.51 3.08
CA SER A 61 -12.30 10.52 2.01
C SER A 61 -11.16 11.55 2.03
N HIS A 62 -10.65 11.92 3.21
CA HIS A 62 -9.54 12.87 3.30
C HIS A 62 -8.24 12.31 2.70
N HIS A 63 -8.06 11.00 2.70
CA HIS A 63 -6.91 10.38 2.03
C HIS A 63 -6.97 10.59 0.52
N GLN A 64 -8.18 10.56 -0.05
CA GLN A 64 -8.36 10.78 -1.49
C GLN A 64 -7.98 12.19 -1.92
N ASP A 65 -8.16 13.19 -1.06
CA ASP A 65 -7.73 14.55 -1.35
C ASP A 65 -6.21 14.64 -1.51
N HIS A 66 -5.46 13.94 -0.67
CA HIS A 66 -4.01 13.85 -0.82
C HIS A 66 -3.60 13.10 -2.09
N VAL A 67 -4.27 12.00 -2.38
CA VAL A 67 -4.01 11.22 -3.61
C VAL A 67 -4.22 12.10 -4.83
N ASN A 68 -5.33 12.82 -4.88
CA ASN A 68 -5.64 13.73 -5.99
C ASN A 68 -4.56 14.81 -6.14
N GLY A 69 -4.09 15.38 -5.05
CA GLY A 69 -3.03 16.38 -5.05
C GLY A 69 -1.72 15.85 -5.62
N TRP A 70 -1.32 14.65 -5.25
CA TRP A 70 -0.12 14.01 -5.80
C TRP A 70 -0.26 13.73 -7.29
N LEU A 71 -1.41 13.23 -7.72
CA LEU A 71 -1.68 12.97 -9.14
C LEU A 71 -1.63 14.27 -9.96
N GLU A 72 -2.22 15.34 -9.45
CA GLU A 72 -2.15 16.66 -10.09
C GLU A 72 -0.71 17.18 -10.19
N ALA A 73 0.13 16.82 -9.24
CA ALA A 73 1.56 17.16 -9.26
C ALA A 73 2.40 16.25 -10.18
N GLY A 74 1.78 15.30 -10.85
CA GLY A 74 2.46 14.40 -11.79
C GLY A 74 3.07 13.16 -11.14
N LEU A 75 2.65 12.82 -9.92
CA LEU A 75 3.12 11.62 -9.21
C LEU A 75 2.10 10.49 -9.38
N ALA A 76 2.59 9.27 -9.56
CA ALA A 76 1.79 8.08 -9.40
C ALA A 76 1.53 7.82 -7.92
N VAL A 77 0.44 7.13 -7.61
CA VAL A 77 0.09 6.77 -6.24
C VAL A 77 -0.28 5.29 -6.19
N CYS A 78 0.31 4.55 -5.26
CA CYS A 78 -0.06 3.17 -5.01
C CYS A 78 -0.67 3.05 -3.62
N LYS A 79 -1.96 2.70 -3.56
CA LYS A 79 -2.63 2.39 -2.30
C LYS A 79 -2.41 0.92 -1.96
N VAL A 80 -1.90 0.65 -0.76
CA VAL A 80 -1.72 -0.72 -0.25
C VAL A 80 -2.93 -1.05 0.62
N ASN A 81 -3.70 -2.06 0.23
CA ASN A 81 -4.96 -2.40 0.89
C ASN A 81 -4.77 -3.54 1.91
N SER A 82 -4.02 -3.27 2.98
CA SER A 82 -3.70 -4.27 4.00
C SER A 82 -4.92 -4.78 4.76
N PHE A 83 -5.92 -3.94 5.00
CA PHE A 83 -7.11 -4.33 5.75
C PHE A 83 -8.11 -5.11 4.89
N THR A 84 -8.51 -4.55 3.75
CA THR A 84 -9.52 -5.21 2.90
C THR A 84 -9.04 -6.55 2.39
N SER A 85 -7.74 -6.70 2.13
CA SER A 85 -7.15 -7.98 1.73
C SER A 85 -7.27 -9.06 2.82
N ARG A 86 -7.45 -8.65 4.08
CA ARG A 86 -7.66 -9.54 5.22
C ARG A 86 -9.10 -9.54 5.72
N SER A 87 -10.03 -8.96 4.95
CA SER A 87 -11.46 -8.82 5.31
C SER A 87 -11.65 -8.05 6.62
N ILE A 88 -10.83 -7.04 6.84
CA ILE A 88 -10.87 -6.16 8.01
C ILE A 88 -11.18 -4.73 7.52
N ASP A 89 -12.08 -4.05 8.21
CA ASP A 89 -12.43 -2.65 7.91
C ASP A 89 -11.67 -1.68 8.79
N SER A 90 -11.45 -2.03 10.06
CA SER A 90 -10.84 -1.16 11.05
C SER A 90 -10.19 -2.00 12.15
N THR A 91 -9.10 -1.48 12.72
CA THR A 91 -8.46 -2.08 13.90
C THR A 91 -8.71 -1.26 15.17
N VAL A 92 -9.62 -0.29 15.13
CA VAL A 92 -9.91 0.56 16.30
C VAL A 92 -10.36 -0.28 17.50
N ASP A 93 -11.22 -1.29 17.28
CA ASP A 93 -11.72 -2.15 18.34
C ASP A 93 -10.84 -3.39 18.58
N ASP A 94 -9.99 -3.75 17.64
CA ASP A 94 -9.09 -4.91 17.74
C ASP A 94 -7.77 -4.62 17.03
N GLN A 95 -6.82 -4.09 17.78
CA GLN A 95 -5.49 -3.73 17.29
C GLN A 95 -4.64 -4.94 16.88
N LEU A 96 -5.07 -6.14 17.22
CA LEU A 96 -4.36 -7.38 16.93
C LEU A 96 -4.81 -8.07 15.65
N SER A 97 -5.93 -7.65 15.07
CA SER A 97 -6.45 -8.27 13.84
C SER A 97 -5.55 -8.02 12.62
N VAL A 98 -4.95 -6.84 12.53
CA VAL A 98 -3.88 -6.54 11.57
C VAL A 98 -2.80 -5.75 12.32
N THR A 99 -1.59 -6.27 12.34
CA THR A 99 -0.49 -5.68 13.10
C THR A 99 0.42 -4.82 12.21
N HIS A 100 1.25 -4.00 12.85
CA HIS A 100 2.29 -3.25 12.14
C HIS A 100 3.20 -4.16 11.32
N ALA A 101 3.53 -5.34 11.86
CA ALA A 101 4.39 -6.29 11.17
C ALA A 101 3.76 -6.74 9.84
N MET A 102 2.46 -7.01 9.83
CA MET A 102 1.73 -7.37 8.61
C MET A 102 1.78 -6.25 7.59
N MET A 103 1.48 -5.03 8.02
CA MET A 103 1.48 -3.85 7.14
C MET A 103 2.89 -3.54 6.61
N LEU A 104 3.91 -3.74 7.42
CA LEU A 104 5.29 -3.53 7.01
C LEU A 104 5.68 -4.48 5.87
N VAL A 105 5.37 -5.76 6.01
CA VAL A 105 5.65 -6.75 4.96
C VAL A 105 4.87 -6.41 3.68
N ASP A 106 3.59 -6.05 3.81
CA ASP A 106 2.78 -5.62 2.67
C ASP A 106 3.43 -4.48 1.92
N ALA A 107 3.92 -3.46 2.64
CA ALA A 107 4.58 -2.31 2.05
C ALA A 107 5.86 -2.68 1.31
N PHE A 108 6.72 -3.48 1.92
CA PHE A 108 7.97 -3.92 1.29
C PHE A 108 7.73 -4.80 0.06
N ARG A 109 6.76 -5.71 0.14
CA ARG A 109 6.41 -6.59 -1.00
C ARG A 109 5.82 -5.78 -2.16
N THR A 110 4.95 -4.82 -1.85
CA THR A 110 4.37 -3.92 -2.86
C THR A 110 5.47 -3.07 -3.52
N ARG A 111 6.38 -2.53 -2.73
CA ARG A 111 7.53 -1.77 -3.26
C ARG A 111 8.34 -2.62 -4.24
N SER A 112 8.61 -3.88 -3.92
CA SER A 112 9.37 -4.77 -4.79
C SER A 112 8.68 -4.97 -6.14
N VAL A 113 7.35 -5.06 -6.16
CA VAL A 113 6.58 -5.14 -7.41
C VAL A 113 6.66 -3.83 -8.20
N LEU A 114 6.51 -2.69 -7.53
CA LEU A 114 6.58 -1.37 -8.17
C LEU A 114 7.95 -1.10 -8.79
N GLU A 115 9.03 -1.56 -8.17
CA GLU A 115 10.39 -1.42 -8.68
C GLU A 115 10.59 -2.13 -10.02
N GLN A 116 9.78 -3.13 -10.34
CA GLN A 116 9.83 -3.86 -11.60
C GLN A 116 9.00 -3.19 -12.72
N ASP A 117 8.20 -2.20 -12.38
CA ASP A 117 7.36 -1.49 -13.35
C ASP A 117 8.15 -0.34 -13.99
N SER A 118 8.35 -0.43 -15.31
CA SER A 118 9.12 0.58 -16.05
C SER A 118 8.50 1.98 -16.04
N ARG A 119 7.21 2.09 -15.71
CA ARG A 119 6.51 3.38 -15.60
C ARG A 119 6.79 4.09 -14.28
N ILE A 120 7.34 3.38 -13.31
CA ILE A 120 7.59 3.89 -11.96
C ILE A 120 9.08 4.19 -11.79
N GLY A 121 9.38 5.41 -11.36
CA GLY A 121 10.72 5.86 -11.01
C GLY A 121 10.98 5.74 -9.51
N LYS A 122 11.34 6.84 -8.88
CA LYS A 122 11.60 6.86 -7.43
C LYS A 122 10.31 6.65 -6.65
N ILE A 123 10.40 5.90 -5.55
CA ILE A 123 9.27 5.57 -4.69
C ILE A 123 9.46 6.22 -3.34
N GLY A 124 8.46 7.02 -2.93
CA GLY A 124 8.34 7.55 -1.59
C GLY A 124 7.19 6.85 -0.86
N ILE A 125 7.10 7.07 0.44
CA ILE A 125 6.06 6.50 1.30
C ILE A 125 5.35 7.62 2.04
N ALA A 126 4.03 7.53 2.11
CA ALA A 126 3.20 8.36 2.96
C ALA A 126 2.25 7.46 3.77
N GLY A 127 2.19 7.70 5.07
CA GLY A 127 1.33 6.94 5.97
C GLY A 127 0.53 7.85 6.87
N TRP A 128 -0.62 7.36 7.30
CA TRP A 128 -1.49 8.04 8.27
C TRP A 128 -1.62 7.17 9.51
N SER A 129 -1.35 7.75 10.69
CA SER A 129 -1.48 7.07 11.97
C SER A 129 -0.73 5.73 11.99
N LEU A 130 -1.45 4.60 11.93
CA LEU A 130 -0.89 3.25 11.92
C LEU A 130 0.04 3.00 10.72
N GLY A 131 -0.27 3.59 9.60
CA GLY A 131 0.46 3.39 8.33
C GLY A 131 1.83 4.05 8.21
#